data_e4f081b3a4a46298853a7d326a725dff
#
_entry.id   e4f081b3a4a46298853a7d326a725dff
#
_cell.length_a   1.000
_cell.length_b   1.000
_cell.length_c   1.000
_cell.angle_alpha   90.00
_cell.angle_beta   90.00
_cell.angle_gamma   90.00
#
_symmetry.space_group_name_H-M   'P 1'
#
loop_
_entity.id
_entity.type
_entity.pdbx_description
1 polymer ?
#
loop_
_entity_poly.entity_id
_entity_poly.type
_entity_poly.pdbx_seq_one_letter_code
_entity_poly.pdbx_strand_id
1 'polypeptide(L)'
;SEEIPRIDLKSINYKKMLELAEKQGEKACTNNDFGIYDQYWDTYVKQIYEEGPVEETTQMYTESPEYDDLKCFLDVADELGIEVILVSIPVNEMWSEYRGELCDVYYENIRKIATEYECVNLLDMTGYGKEKYFFRDIMHLGWKGWTRINEALYKEFKEQ
;
A
#
# COMPACT_ATOMS: atom_id res chain seq x y z
N SER A 1 26.75 -21.27 11.81
CA SER A 1 25.67 -20.35 11.35
C SER A 1 26.30 -19.40 10.35
N GLU A 2 25.88 -19.49 9.11
CA GLU A 2 26.27 -18.50 8.09
C GLU A 2 25.72 -17.13 8.54
N GLU A 3 26.58 -16.13 8.67
CA GLU A 3 26.16 -14.76 8.94
C GLU A 3 25.38 -14.26 7.71
N ILE A 4 24.11 -13.94 7.92
CA ILE A 4 23.32 -13.29 6.91
C ILE A 4 23.97 -11.93 6.63
N PRO A 5 24.41 -11.66 5.38
CA PRO A 5 25.08 -10.40 5.06
C PRO A 5 24.15 -9.22 5.36
N ARG A 6 24.60 -8.30 6.20
CA ARG A 6 23.84 -7.07 6.49
C ARG A 6 23.89 -6.16 5.27
N ILE A 7 22.71 -5.82 4.75
CA ILE A 7 22.59 -4.82 3.68
C ILE A 7 22.89 -3.46 4.30
N ASP A 8 23.86 -2.74 3.74
CA ASP A 8 24.07 -1.33 4.08
C ASP A 8 22.97 -0.48 3.42
N LEU A 9 21.94 -0.14 4.19
CA LEU A 9 20.82 0.67 3.72
C LEU A 9 21.25 2.05 3.21
N LYS A 10 22.40 2.58 3.67
CA LYS A 10 22.95 3.86 3.19
C LYS A 10 23.49 3.77 1.76
N SER A 11 23.81 2.58 1.28
CA SER A 11 24.31 2.34 -0.08
C SER A 11 23.17 2.20 -1.11
N ILE A 12 21.90 2.16 -0.70
CA ILE A 12 20.77 1.97 -1.60
C ILE A 12 20.51 3.27 -2.38
N ASN A 13 20.61 3.19 -3.71
CA ASN A 13 20.22 4.28 -4.58
C ASN A 13 18.76 4.13 -5.04
N TYR A 14 17.82 4.63 -4.22
CA TYR A 14 16.39 4.54 -4.50
C TYR A 14 15.98 5.17 -5.83
N LYS A 15 16.61 6.27 -6.23
CA LYS A 15 16.36 6.89 -7.55
C LYS A 15 16.64 5.91 -8.68
N LYS A 16 17.79 5.24 -8.65
CA LYS A 16 18.16 4.24 -9.65
C LYS A 16 17.23 3.01 -9.60
N MET A 17 16.82 2.59 -8.40
CA MET A 17 15.86 1.49 -8.25
C MET A 17 14.50 1.85 -8.85
N LEU A 18 14.01 3.08 -8.64
CA LEU A 18 12.76 3.54 -9.22
C LEU A 18 12.83 3.61 -10.76
N GLU A 19 13.94 4.10 -11.32
CA GLU A 19 14.16 4.10 -12.78
C GLU A 19 14.16 2.68 -13.37
N LEU A 20 14.72 1.71 -12.65
CA LEU A 20 14.69 0.30 -13.06
C LEU A 20 13.29 -0.30 -12.93
N ALA A 21 12.59 -0.01 -11.86
CA ALA A 21 11.23 -0.49 -11.63
C ALA A 21 10.26 0.08 -12.68
N GLU A 22 10.42 1.36 -13.08
CA GLU A 22 9.67 1.97 -14.17
C GLU A 22 9.87 1.22 -15.49
N LYS A 23 11.12 0.98 -15.88
CA LYS A 23 11.45 0.23 -17.11
C LYS A 23 10.96 -1.22 -17.08
N GLN A 24 10.88 -1.83 -15.91
CA GLN A 24 10.29 -3.17 -15.76
C GLN A 24 8.78 -3.11 -15.89
N GLY A 25 8.15 -2.09 -15.28
CA GLY A 25 6.73 -1.84 -15.40
C GLY A 25 6.30 -1.62 -16.85
N GLU A 26 7.02 -0.77 -17.60
CA GLU A 26 6.79 -0.52 -19.03
C GLU A 26 6.79 -1.81 -19.86
N LYS A 27 7.61 -2.79 -19.48
CA LYS A 27 7.70 -4.09 -20.19
C LYS A 27 6.63 -5.08 -19.74
N ALA A 28 6.18 -4.99 -18.50
CA ALA A 28 5.25 -5.92 -17.89
C ALA A 28 3.78 -5.49 -18.04
N CYS A 29 3.51 -4.23 -18.41
CA CYS A 29 2.19 -3.61 -18.48
C CYS A 29 1.99 -2.99 -19.87
N THR A 30 1.66 -3.82 -20.85
CA THR A 30 1.56 -3.41 -22.27
C THR A 30 0.13 -3.44 -22.81
N ASN A 31 -0.79 -4.09 -22.09
CA ASN A 31 -2.15 -4.38 -22.57
C ASN A 31 -3.28 -3.72 -21.78
N ASN A 32 -2.93 -2.81 -20.85
CA ASN A 32 -3.90 -2.05 -20.08
C ASN A 32 -3.37 -0.65 -19.72
N ASP A 33 -4.29 0.28 -19.43
CA ASP A 33 -3.94 1.66 -19.08
C ASP A 33 -3.68 1.88 -17.59
N PHE A 34 -4.00 0.90 -16.74
CA PHE A 34 -3.91 0.98 -15.29
C PHE A 34 -2.51 0.67 -14.74
N GLY A 35 -1.58 0.26 -15.60
CA GLY A 35 -0.22 -0.13 -15.21
C GLY A 35 -0.18 -1.42 -14.40
N ILE A 36 -1.16 -2.29 -14.59
CA ILE A 36 -1.23 -3.64 -14.01
C ILE A 36 -0.43 -4.58 -14.91
N TYR A 37 0.31 -5.52 -14.32
CA TYR A 37 1.11 -6.47 -15.09
C TYR A 37 0.23 -7.34 -15.95
N ASP A 38 0.59 -7.50 -17.23
CA ASP A 38 -0.17 -8.24 -18.26
C ASP A 38 -0.58 -9.64 -17.78
N GLN A 39 0.32 -10.32 -17.06
CA GLN A 39 0.05 -11.64 -16.49
C GLN A 39 -1.20 -11.64 -15.59
N TYR A 40 -1.36 -10.65 -14.73
CA TYR A 40 -2.49 -10.57 -13.80
C TYR A 40 -3.71 -9.98 -14.47
N TRP A 41 -3.52 -9.01 -15.37
CA TRP A 41 -4.57 -8.45 -16.19
C TRP A 41 -5.31 -9.54 -16.97
N ASP A 42 -4.58 -10.35 -17.74
CA ASP A 42 -5.15 -11.39 -18.57
C ASP A 42 -5.73 -12.57 -17.77
N THR A 43 -5.22 -12.81 -16.55
CA THR A 43 -5.65 -13.96 -15.76
C THR A 43 -7.00 -13.71 -15.06
N TYR A 44 -7.21 -12.53 -14.47
CA TYR A 44 -8.42 -12.26 -13.67
C TYR A 44 -8.84 -10.79 -13.58
N VAL A 45 -7.91 -9.82 -13.67
CA VAL A 45 -8.25 -8.40 -13.41
C VAL A 45 -9.15 -7.87 -14.52
N LYS A 46 -8.89 -8.24 -15.77
CA LYS A 46 -9.72 -7.87 -16.91
C LYS A 46 -11.17 -8.34 -16.75
N GLN A 47 -11.37 -9.57 -16.28
CA GLN A 47 -12.71 -10.11 -16.04
C GLN A 47 -13.43 -9.27 -14.95
N ILE A 48 -12.76 -8.96 -13.83
CA ILE A 48 -13.31 -8.10 -12.78
C ILE A 48 -13.70 -6.74 -13.35
N TYR A 49 -12.84 -6.15 -14.17
CA TYR A 49 -13.10 -4.86 -14.81
C TYR A 49 -14.30 -4.88 -15.75
N GLU A 50 -14.46 -5.95 -16.54
CA GLU A 50 -15.57 -6.12 -17.50
C GLU A 50 -16.90 -6.46 -16.79
N GLU A 51 -16.88 -7.16 -15.68
CA GLU A 51 -18.08 -7.50 -14.88
C GLU A 51 -18.72 -6.28 -14.22
N GLY A 52 -17.95 -5.22 -14.02
CA GLY A 52 -18.43 -3.99 -13.42
C GLY A 52 -18.50 -4.03 -11.86
N PRO A 53 -18.90 -2.91 -11.23
CA PRO A 53 -18.82 -2.76 -9.78
C PRO A 53 -19.72 -3.73 -9.01
N VAL A 54 -19.17 -4.26 -7.91
CA VAL A 54 -19.92 -5.11 -6.96
C VAL A 54 -20.67 -4.20 -6.00
N GLU A 55 -21.97 -4.47 -5.78
CA GLU A 55 -22.72 -3.81 -4.72
C GLU A 55 -22.18 -4.22 -3.34
N GLU A 56 -21.45 -3.33 -2.71
CA GLU A 56 -21.02 -3.47 -1.31
C GLU A 56 -21.67 -2.38 -0.45
N THR A 57 -21.94 -2.73 0.79
CA THR A 57 -22.53 -1.77 1.72
C THR A 57 -21.43 -0.98 2.42
N THR A 58 -21.65 0.32 2.57
CA THR A 58 -20.76 1.21 3.33
C THR A 58 -20.52 0.71 4.76
N GLN A 59 -21.48 0.00 5.33
CA GLN A 59 -21.41 -0.54 6.68
C GLN A 59 -20.22 -1.49 6.88
N MET A 60 -19.84 -2.29 5.88
CA MET A 60 -18.67 -3.17 5.96
C MET A 60 -17.34 -2.40 6.19
N TYR A 61 -17.28 -1.15 5.75
CA TYR A 61 -16.09 -0.31 5.86
C TYR A 61 -16.14 0.67 7.04
N THR A 62 -17.33 1.01 7.52
CA THR A 62 -17.52 1.91 8.67
C THR A 62 -17.49 1.21 10.01
N GLU A 63 -17.95 -0.05 10.06
CA GLU A 63 -18.14 -0.84 11.28
C GLU A 63 -17.35 -2.16 11.26
N SER A 64 -16.23 -2.19 10.51
CA SER A 64 -15.41 -3.40 10.45
C SER A 64 -14.79 -3.73 11.80
N PRO A 65 -14.89 -4.98 12.28
CA PRO A 65 -14.26 -5.41 13.54
C PRO A 65 -12.73 -5.30 13.50
N GLU A 66 -12.13 -5.27 12.30
CA GLU A 66 -10.67 -5.08 12.16
C GLU A 66 -10.19 -3.73 12.69
N TYR A 67 -11.06 -2.71 12.77
CA TYR A 67 -10.69 -1.45 13.44
C TYR A 67 -10.52 -1.61 14.95
N ASP A 68 -11.36 -2.45 15.58
CA ASP A 68 -11.23 -2.76 17.00
C ASP A 68 -9.98 -3.60 17.26
N ASP A 69 -9.67 -4.55 16.37
CA ASP A 69 -8.44 -5.34 16.43
C ASP A 69 -7.19 -4.46 16.28
N LEU A 70 -7.22 -3.50 15.35
CA LEU A 70 -6.13 -2.51 15.19
C LEU A 70 -5.97 -1.68 16.47
N LYS A 71 -7.07 -1.16 17.05
CA LYS A 71 -7.00 -0.39 18.28
C LYS A 71 -6.47 -1.22 19.45
N CYS A 72 -6.91 -2.47 19.59
CA CYS A 72 -6.39 -3.37 20.61
C CYS A 72 -4.87 -3.60 20.46
N PHE A 73 -4.37 -3.74 19.23
CA PHE A 73 -2.94 -3.83 18.97
C PHE A 73 -2.21 -2.55 19.37
N LEU A 74 -2.77 -1.37 19.03
CA LEU A 74 -2.17 -0.08 19.35
C LEU A 74 -2.19 0.22 20.86
N ASP A 75 -3.26 -0.18 21.57
CA ASP A 75 -3.34 -0.08 23.04
C ASP A 75 -2.18 -0.85 23.69
N VAL A 76 -1.90 -2.06 23.24
CA VAL A 76 -0.79 -2.88 23.74
C VAL A 76 0.57 -2.25 23.41
N ALA A 77 0.72 -1.68 22.22
CA ALA A 77 1.95 -1.01 21.81
C ALA A 77 2.22 0.22 22.67
N ASP A 78 1.17 1.02 22.93
CA ASP A 78 1.25 2.23 23.78
C ASP A 78 1.59 1.87 25.23
N GLU A 79 0.91 0.88 25.82
CA GLU A 79 1.21 0.39 27.19
C GLU A 79 2.65 -0.11 27.34
N LEU A 80 3.23 -0.68 26.28
CA LEU A 80 4.61 -1.19 26.28
C LEU A 80 5.65 -0.13 25.87
N GLY A 81 5.22 1.07 25.51
CA GLY A 81 6.09 2.14 25.01
C GLY A 81 6.78 1.79 23.68
N ILE A 82 6.06 1.06 22.81
CA ILE A 82 6.55 0.66 21.48
C ILE A 82 6.09 1.68 20.45
N GLU A 83 7.03 2.30 19.75
CA GLU A 83 6.72 3.15 18.60
C GLU A 83 6.28 2.31 17.40
N VAL A 84 5.17 2.71 16.77
CA VAL A 84 4.56 2.00 15.63
C VAL A 84 4.61 2.87 14.38
N ILE A 85 5.15 2.34 13.29
CA ILE A 85 4.98 2.92 11.96
C ILE A 85 3.83 2.18 11.28
N LEU A 86 2.69 2.83 11.18
CA LEU A 86 1.52 2.31 10.46
C LEU A 86 1.60 2.72 9.00
N VAL A 87 1.66 1.76 8.08
CA VAL A 87 1.75 2.04 6.65
C VAL A 87 0.39 1.81 6.00
N SER A 88 -0.25 2.88 5.53
CA SER A 88 -1.50 2.80 4.77
C SER A 88 -1.19 2.67 3.28
N ILE A 89 -1.37 1.47 2.73
CA ILE A 89 -1.09 1.15 1.34
C ILE A 89 -2.33 1.42 0.47
N PRO A 90 -2.22 2.11 -0.68
CA PRO A 90 -3.34 2.33 -1.58
C PRO A 90 -3.76 1.03 -2.27
N VAL A 91 -4.94 1.06 -2.89
CA VAL A 91 -5.32 0.12 -3.95
C VAL A 91 -5.15 0.79 -5.32
N ASN A 92 -5.09 0.00 -6.39
CA ASN A 92 -4.99 0.54 -7.74
C ASN A 92 -6.20 1.43 -8.08
N GLU A 93 -5.98 2.49 -8.86
CA GLU A 93 -7.02 3.42 -9.31
C GLU A 93 -8.27 2.72 -9.84
N MET A 94 -8.08 1.72 -10.71
CA MET A 94 -9.19 0.95 -11.27
C MET A 94 -10.07 0.34 -10.17
N TRP A 95 -9.45 -0.17 -9.10
CA TRP A 95 -10.17 -0.76 -7.98
C TRP A 95 -10.85 0.29 -7.10
N SER A 96 -10.20 1.45 -6.87
CA SER A 96 -10.81 2.54 -6.11
C SER A 96 -12.00 3.16 -6.83
N GLU A 97 -11.94 3.33 -8.14
CA GLU A 97 -13.08 3.79 -8.95
C GLU A 97 -14.23 2.78 -8.95
N TYR A 98 -13.88 1.50 -8.95
CA TYR A 98 -14.80 0.39 -8.92
C TYR A 98 -15.58 0.27 -7.60
N ARG A 99 -14.91 0.57 -6.48
CA ARG A 99 -15.48 0.56 -5.12
C ARG A 99 -16.08 1.89 -4.71
N GLY A 100 -15.88 2.97 -5.49
CA GLY A 100 -16.36 4.30 -5.20
C GLY A 100 -15.83 4.85 -3.87
N GLU A 101 -16.71 5.44 -3.06
CA GLU A 101 -16.36 6.08 -1.79
C GLU A 101 -15.92 5.11 -0.67
N LEU A 102 -16.05 3.80 -0.88
CA LEU A 102 -15.76 2.82 0.18
C LEU A 102 -14.30 2.80 0.59
N CYS A 103 -13.38 2.93 -0.37
CA CYS A 103 -11.95 3.04 -0.08
C CYS A 103 -11.63 4.29 0.71
N ASP A 104 -12.27 5.41 0.41
CA ASP A 104 -12.07 6.67 1.12
C ASP A 104 -12.51 6.58 2.56
N VAL A 105 -13.68 5.97 2.83
CA VAL A 105 -14.18 5.71 4.19
C VAL A 105 -13.19 4.87 4.99
N TYR A 106 -12.65 3.81 4.39
CA TYR A 106 -11.65 2.97 5.05
C TYR A 106 -10.38 3.77 5.40
N TYR A 107 -9.82 4.52 4.45
CA TYR A 107 -8.62 5.30 4.68
C TYR A 107 -8.82 6.41 5.72
N GLU A 108 -9.98 7.08 5.72
CA GLU A 108 -10.32 8.09 6.73
C GLU A 108 -10.38 7.48 8.14
N ASN A 109 -10.96 6.28 8.30
CA ASN A 109 -10.99 5.59 9.58
C ASN A 109 -9.59 5.24 10.07
N ILE A 110 -8.70 4.75 9.18
CA ILE A 110 -7.30 4.47 9.55
C ILE A 110 -6.56 5.75 9.98
N ARG A 111 -6.73 6.86 9.25
CA ARG A 111 -6.14 8.16 9.63
C ARG A 111 -6.64 8.61 11.00
N LYS A 112 -7.94 8.50 11.24
CA LYS A 112 -8.54 8.85 12.52
C LYS A 112 -7.96 8.00 13.66
N ILE A 113 -7.94 6.69 13.51
CA ILE A 113 -7.36 5.78 14.52
C ILE A 113 -5.89 6.16 14.78
N ALA A 114 -5.09 6.39 13.75
CA ALA A 114 -3.70 6.76 13.92
C ALA A 114 -3.51 8.03 14.75
N THR A 115 -4.45 8.99 14.70
CA THR A 115 -4.37 10.23 15.51
C THR A 115 -4.79 10.04 16.98
N GLU A 116 -5.39 8.91 17.33
CA GLU A 116 -5.79 8.59 18.71
C GLU A 116 -4.59 8.12 19.57
N TYR A 117 -3.43 7.80 18.95
CA TYR A 117 -2.27 7.22 19.62
C TYR A 117 -0.99 8.03 19.38
N GLU A 118 -0.34 8.50 20.45
CA GLU A 118 0.93 9.25 20.34
C GLU A 118 2.11 8.36 19.89
N CYS A 119 2.02 7.05 20.14
CA CYS A 119 3.03 6.08 19.72
C CYS A 119 2.98 5.75 18.22
N VAL A 120 1.99 6.26 17.47
CA VAL A 120 1.79 5.91 16.05
C VAL A 120 2.29 7.01 15.13
N ASN A 121 3.19 6.65 14.22
CA ASN A 121 3.54 7.44 13.04
C ASN A 121 2.87 6.83 11.81
N LEU A 122 1.93 7.56 11.20
CA LEU A 122 1.22 7.09 10.00
C LEU A 122 1.99 7.45 8.73
N LEU A 123 2.51 6.45 8.04
CA LEU A 123 3.04 6.57 6.69
C LEU A 123 1.90 6.38 5.67
N ASP A 124 1.24 7.49 5.32
CA ASP A 124 0.12 7.48 4.38
C ASP A 124 0.60 7.44 2.93
N MET A 125 0.49 6.27 2.30
CA MET A 125 0.85 6.04 0.90
C MET A 125 -0.37 6.06 -0.04
N THR A 126 -1.56 6.41 0.43
CA THR A 126 -2.81 6.33 -0.36
C THR A 126 -2.81 7.20 -1.62
N GLY A 127 -2.00 8.27 -1.64
CA GLY A 127 -1.82 9.11 -2.83
C GLY A 127 -1.18 8.43 -4.05
N TYR A 128 -0.61 7.23 -3.88
CA TYR A 128 0.06 6.49 -4.96
C TYR A 128 -0.89 5.57 -5.76
N GLY A 129 -2.18 5.55 -5.47
CA GLY A 129 -3.16 4.69 -6.16
C GLY A 129 -3.19 4.85 -7.68
N LYS A 130 -2.83 6.05 -8.18
CA LYS A 130 -2.78 6.40 -9.62
C LYS A 130 -1.38 6.26 -10.23
N GLU A 131 -0.36 5.93 -9.45
CA GLU A 131 1.01 5.83 -9.97
C GLU A 131 1.16 4.55 -10.81
N LYS A 132 1.41 4.70 -12.12
CA LYS A 132 1.62 3.55 -13.02
C LYS A 132 2.74 2.66 -12.51
N TYR A 133 2.52 1.35 -12.66
CA TYR A 133 3.46 0.29 -12.26
C TYR A 133 3.70 0.17 -10.76
N PHE A 134 2.94 0.92 -9.94
CA PHE A 134 3.00 0.80 -8.48
C PHE A 134 2.49 -0.57 -8.02
N PHE A 135 1.51 -1.10 -8.72
CA PHE A 135 0.89 -2.39 -8.45
C PHE A 135 1.25 -3.42 -9.52
N ARG A 136 1.25 -4.70 -9.13
CA ARG A 136 1.26 -5.81 -10.07
C ARG A 136 -0.16 -6.25 -10.47
N ASP A 137 -1.13 -6.05 -9.58
CA ASP A 137 -2.56 -6.32 -9.77
C ASP A 137 -3.39 -5.21 -9.09
N ILE A 138 -4.64 -5.48 -8.70
CA ILE A 138 -5.55 -4.46 -8.15
C ILE A 138 -5.18 -3.96 -6.75
N MET A 139 -4.41 -4.73 -5.97
CA MET A 139 -4.06 -4.39 -4.59
C MET A 139 -2.64 -4.77 -4.17
N HIS A 140 -1.99 -5.68 -4.87
CA HIS A 140 -0.65 -6.10 -4.51
C HIS A 140 0.41 -5.25 -5.18
N LEU A 141 1.40 -4.85 -4.41
CA LEU A 141 2.48 -3.99 -4.88
C LEU A 141 3.35 -4.67 -5.95
N GLY A 142 3.66 -3.91 -6.98
CA GLY A 142 4.71 -4.21 -7.93
C GLY A 142 6.08 -3.76 -7.42
N TRP A 143 7.11 -3.91 -8.24
CA TRP A 143 8.48 -3.51 -7.90
C TRP A 143 8.59 -2.02 -7.54
N LYS A 144 7.88 -1.16 -8.27
CA LYS A 144 7.87 0.27 -8.03
C LYS A 144 7.22 0.62 -6.70
N GLY A 145 6.09 -0.01 -6.38
CA GLY A 145 5.40 0.17 -5.10
C GLY A 145 6.27 -0.24 -3.92
N TRP A 146 6.89 -1.42 -3.98
CA TRP A 146 7.83 -1.85 -2.94
C TRP A 146 9.03 -0.91 -2.80
N THR A 147 9.56 -0.38 -3.91
CA THR A 147 10.68 0.57 -3.85
C THR A 147 10.27 1.87 -3.17
N ARG A 148 9.07 2.39 -3.46
CA ARG A 148 8.52 3.59 -2.83
C ARG A 148 8.33 3.42 -1.32
N ILE A 149 7.74 2.30 -0.90
CA ILE A 149 7.52 2.03 0.53
C ILE A 149 8.85 1.88 1.25
N ASN A 150 9.80 1.14 0.69
CA ASN A 150 11.12 0.99 1.30
C ASN A 150 11.86 2.34 1.40
N GLU A 151 11.77 3.20 0.39
CA GLU A 151 12.34 4.55 0.43
C GLU A 151 11.71 5.39 1.56
N ALA A 152 10.38 5.35 1.68
CA ALA A 152 9.65 6.09 2.68
C ALA A 152 9.99 5.58 4.10
N LEU A 153 9.94 4.27 4.33
CA LEU A 153 10.35 3.67 5.61
C LEU A 153 11.79 4.00 5.98
N TYR A 154 12.71 3.97 4.99
CA TYR A 154 14.11 4.33 5.26
C TYR A 154 14.26 5.79 5.72
N LYS A 155 13.46 6.72 5.18
CA LYS A 155 13.46 8.11 5.60
C LYS A 155 12.98 8.25 7.05
N GLU A 156 11.87 7.58 7.41
CA GLU A 156 11.35 7.56 8.77
C GLU A 156 12.38 7.08 9.78
N PHE A 157 13.04 5.93 9.52
CA PHE A 157 14.08 5.39 10.40
C PHE A 157 15.36 6.22 10.46
N LYS A 158 15.59 7.14 9.53
CA LYS A 158 16.78 7.98 9.52
C LYS A 158 16.58 9.29 10.28
N GLU A 159 15.33 9.72 10.41
CA GLU A 159 14.96 10.98 11.09
C GLU A 159 14.75 10.77 12.60
N GLN A 160 14.71 9.52 13.06
CA GLN A 160 14.76 9.12 14.47
C GLN A 160 16.23 8.99 14.93
#